data_96f92fe574cf8f2119dca176a16d8f92
#
_entry.id   96f92fe574cf8f2119dca176a16d8f92
#
_cell.length_a   1.000
_cell.length_b   1.000
_cell.length_c   1.000
_cell.angle_alpha   90.00
_cell.angle_beta   90.00
_cell.angle_gamma   90.00
#
_symmetry.space_group_name_H-M   'P 1'
#
loop_
_entity.id
_entity.type
_entity.pdbx_description
1 polymer ?
#
loop_
_entity_poly.entity_id
_entity_poly.type
_entity_poly.pdbx_seq_one_letter_code
_entity_poly.pdbx_strand_id
1 'polypeptide(L)'
;MLYMVVEHFKDAPAIYRRLREKGRLMPDGLEYVSSWIDADLKVCWQLMRTEDESLLRVWTDNWKDLMDFEAVPVRTSAEVREMMAKQL
;
A
#
# COMPACT_ATOMS: atom_id res chain seq x y z
N MET A 1 10.74 -3.09 -6.32
CA MET A 1 10.82 -2.49 -4.97
C MET A 1 9.50 -2.64 -4.25
N LEU A 2 9.52 -2.98 -2.99
CA LEU A 2 8.33 -3.08 -2.16
C LEU A 2 8.10 -1.79 -1.38
N TYR A 3 6.83 -1.46 -1.22
CA TYR A 3 6.40 -0.29 -0.42
C TYR A 3 5.27 -0.70 0.50
N MET A 4 5.40 -0.34 1.79
CA MET A 4 4.28 -0.45 2.70
C MET A 4 3.54 0.88 2.67
N VAL A 5 2.30 0.84 2.20
CA VAL A 5 1.44 2.01 2.14
C VAL A 5 0.50 1.96 3.34
N VAL A 6 0.58 2.96 4.19
CA VAL A 6 -0.27 3.08 5.37
C VAL A 6 -1.40 4.04 5.01
N GLU A 7 -2.64 3.55 5.13
CA GLU A 7 -3.84 4.29 4.75
C GLU A 7 -4.62 4.63 6.02
N HIS A 8 -4.78 5.92 6.30
CA HIS A 8 -5.58 6.38 7.41
C HIS A 8 -6.98 6.72 6.91
N PHE A 9 -7.96 5.90 7.26
CA PHE A 9 -9.32 6.00 6.73
C PHE A 9 -10.08 7.19 7.30
N LYS A 10 -10.78 7.91 6.42
CA LYS A 10 -11.72 8.97 6.81
C LYS A 10 -13.15 8.45 6.83
N ASP A 11 -13.48 7.52 5.94
CA ASP A 11 -14.84 6.98 5.77
C ASP A 11 -14.75 5.56 5.23
N ALA A 12 -14.68 4.57 6.12
CA ALA A 12 -14.52 3.17 5.73
C ALA A 12 -15.68 2.68 4.84
N PRO A 13 -16.96 2.93 5.15
CA PRO A 13 -18.04 2.51 4.27
C PRO A 13 -17.91 3.05 2.84
N ALA A 14 -17.53 4.32 2.67
CA ALA A 14 -17.35 4.92 1.36
C ALA A 14 -16.20 4.29 0.59
N ILE A 15 -15.10 3.95 1.29
CA ILE A 15 -13.94 3.27 0.70
C ILE A 15 -14.38 1.91 0.13
N TYR A 16 -15.06 1.10 0.93
CA TYR A 16 -15.46 -0.24 0.50
C TYR A 16 -16.55 -0.22 -0.58
N ARG A 17 -17.39 0.82 -0.59
CA ARG A 17 -18.36 1.02 -1.66
C ARG A 17 -17.65 1.29 -2.98
N ARG A 18 -16.67 2.20 -2.99
CA ARG A 18 -15.88 2.50 -4.20
C ARG A 18 -15.08 1.29 -4.66
N LEU A 19 -14.48 0.55 -3.72
CA LEU A 19 -13.73 -0.66 -4.02
C LEU A 19 -14.62 -1.70 -4.72
N ARG A 20 -15.84 -1.89 -4.23
CA ARG A 20 -16.81 -2.81 -4.82
C ARG A 20 -17.23 -2.38 -6.22
N GLU A 21 -17.44 -1.08 -6.43
CA GLU A 21 -17.95 -0.55 -7.70
C GLU A 21 -16.86 -0.37 -8.75
N LYS A 22 -15.67 0.01 -8.36
CA LYS A 22 -14.60 0.41 -9.29
C LYS A 22 -13.30 -0.38 -9.15
N GLY A 23 -13.22 -1.28 -8.18
CA GLY A 23 -11.99 -2.00 -7.89
C GLY A 23 -10.94 -1.10 -7.25
N ARG A 24 -9.68 -1.52 -7.30
CA ARG A 24 -8.59 -0.83 -6.62
C ARG A 24 -8.12 0.43 -7.32
N LEU A 25 -8.48 0.62 -8.58
CA LEU A 25 -8.08 1.77 -9.41
C LEU A 25 -6.56 1.91 -9.50
N MET A 26 -5.88 0.78 -9.66
CA MET A 26 -4.42 0.76 -9.77
C MET A 26 -3.98 0.90 -11.22
N PRO A 27 -2.94 1.73 -11.49
CA PRO A 27 -2.36 1.80 -12.82
C PRO A 27 -1.57 0.54 -13.14
N ASP A 28 -1.33 0.29 -14.43
CA ASP A 28 -0.46 -0.79 -14.86
C ASP A 28 0.95 -0.55 -14.31
N GLY A 29 1.62 -1.61 -13.88
CA GLY A 29 2.95 -1.52 -13.31
C GLY A 29 2.99 -1.39 -11.79
N LEU A 30 1.82 -1.22 -11.16
CA LEU A 30 1.69 -1.25 -9.70
C LEU A 30 0.95 -2.52 -9.30
N GLU A 31 1.58 -3.35 -8.45
CA GLU A 31 1.04 -4.64 -8.05
C GLU A 31 0.63 -4.64 -6.57
N TYR A 32 -0.58 -5.11 -6.30
CA TYR A 32 -1.04 -5.39 -4.94
C TYR A 32 -0.46 -6.73 -4.48
N VAL A 33 0.19 -6.75 -3.32
CA VAL A 33 0.76 -7.97 -2.76
C VAL A 33 -0.11 -8.51 -1.64
N SER A 34 -0.38 -7.69 -0.62
CA SER A 34 -1.20 -8.09 0.52
C SER A 34 -1.61 -6.87 1.33
N SER A 35 -2.60 -7.02 2.21
CA SER A 35 -3.00 -5.93 3.10
C SER A 35 -3.59 -6.44 4.40
N TRP A 36 -3.55 -5.58 5.42
CA TRP A 36 -4.10 -5.82 6.74
C TRP A 36 -4.79 -4.55 7.21
N ILE A 37 -5.91 -4.70 7.90
CA ILE A 37 -6.71 -3.59 8.40
C ILE A 37 -6.88 -3.78 9.90
N ASP A 38 -6.74 -2.72 10.69
CA ASP A 38 -6.92 -2.82 12.13
C ASP A 38 -8.38 -3.16 12.48
N ALA A 39 -8.60 -3.73 13.65
CA ALA A 39 -9.91 -4.20 14.07
C ALA A 39 -10.96 -3.08 14.14
N ASP A 40 -10.51 -1.84 14.31
CA ASP A 40 -11.40 -0.67 14.40
C ASP A 40 -11.72 -0.06 13.03
N LEU A 41 -11.17 -0.61 11.94
CA LEU A 41 -11.39 -0.16 10.55
C LEU A 41 -10.94 1.28 10.34
N LYS A 42 -9.81 1.65 10.91
CA LYS A 42 -9.26 3.01 10.81
C LYS A 42 -8.00 3.09 9.97
N VAL A 43 -7.20 2.03 9.96
CA VAL A 43 -5.91 2.01 9.30
C VAL A 43 -5.74 0.74 8.49
N CYS A 44 -5.24 0.87 7.27
CA CYS A 44 -4.86 -0.26 6.44
C CYS A 44 -3.36 -0.19 6.15
N TRP A 45 -2.68 -1.31 6.28
CA TRP A 45 -1.29 -1.49 5.84
C TRP A 45 -1.33 -2.32 4.57
N GLN A 46 -0.96 -1.73 3.45
CA GLN A 46 -1.04 -2.39 2.15
C GLN A 46 0.34 -2.50 1.53
N LEU A 47 0.76 -3.73 1.26
CA LEU A 47 2.06 -4.01 0.65
C LEU A 47 1.91 -3.98 -0.87
N MET A 48 2.69 -3.11 -1.51
CA MET A 48 2.65 -2.87 -2.95
C MET A 48 4.03 -3.09 -3.56
N ARG A 49 4.05 -3.48 -4.82
CA ARG A 49 5.29 -3.65 -5.58
C ARG A 49 5.24 -2.84 -6.86
N THR A 50 6.31 -2.10 -7.14
CA THR A 50 6.49 -1.41 -8.41
C THR A 50 7.95 -1.09 -8.65
N GLU A 51 8.34 -0.99 -9.90
CA GLU A 51 9.65 -0.48 -10.31
C GLU A 51 9.61 1.04 -10.53
N ASP A 52 8.42 1.63 -10.56
CA ASP A 52 8.20 3.06 -10.77
C ASP A 52 7.41 3.66 -9.60
N GLU A 53 8.13 4.32 -8.70
CA GLU A 53 7.56 4.91 -7.48
C GLU A 53 6.46 5.94 -7.78
N SER A 54 6.53 6.62 -8.93
CA SER A 54 5.53 7.61 -9.29
C SER A 54 4.13 7.01 -9.46
N LEU A 55 4.04 5.70 -9.71
CA LEU A 55 2.76 5.02 -9.84
C LEU A 55 1.99 4.94 -8.51
N LEU A 56 2.69 5.01 -7.38
CA LEU A 56 2.03 5.08 -6.07
C LEU A 56 1.17 6.33 -5.97
N ARG A 57 1.67 7.46 -6.46
CA ARG A 57 0.93 8.71 -6.43
C ARG A 57 -0.26 8.69 -7.40
N VAL A 58 -0.08 8.11 -8.58
CA VAL A 58 -1.17 7.95 -9.55
C VAL A 58 -2.32 7.17 -8.89
N TRP A 59 -1.98 6.11 -8.17
CA TRP A 59 -2.97 5.29 -7.47
C TRP A 59 -3.60 6.04 -6.29
N THR A 60 -2.81 6.65 -5.41
CA THR A 60 -3.33 7.32 -4.22
C THR A 60 -4.18 8.54 -4.56
N ASP A 61 -3.94 9.19 -5.70
CA ASP A 61 -4.77 10.30 -6.16
C ASP A 61 -6.24 9.88 -6.37
N ASN A 62 -6.49 8.60 -6.64
CA ASN A 62 -7.85 8.07 -6.79
C ASN A 62 -8.56 7.86 -5.45
N TRP A 63 -7.86 7.97 -4.33
CA TRP A 63 -8.40 7.64 -2.99
C TRP A 63 -8.19 8.73 -1.95
N LYS A 64 -7.46 9.79 -2.27
CA LYS A 64 -7.05 10.81 -1.29
C LYS A 64 -8.20 11.59 -0.67
N ASP A 65 -9.39 11.55 -1.29
CA ASP A 65 -10.59 12.16 -0.72
C ASP A 65 -11.13 11.35 0.47
N LEU A 66 -10.82 10.05 0.54
CA LEU A 66 -11.36 9.14 1.55
C LEU A 66 -10.32 8.66 2.57
N MET A 67 -9.04 8.95 2.35
CA MET A 67 -7.98 8.52 3.27
C MET A 67 -6.71 9.36 3.10
N ASP A 68 -5.89 9.36 4.14
CA ASP A 68 -4.55 9.93 4.09
C ASP A 68 -3.53 8.81 3.95
N PHE A 69 -2.44 9.07 3.23
CA PHE A 69 -1.46 8.06 2.88
C PHE A 69 -0.06 8.36 3.39
N GLU A 70 0.65 7.28 3.70
CA GLU A 70 2.06 7.31 4.00
C GLU A 70 2.68 6.10 3.30
N ALA A 71 3.72 6.30 2.49
CA ALA A 71 4.37 5.21 1.76
C ALA A 71 5.81 5.06 2.24
N VAL A 72 6.19 3.85 2.64
CA VAL A 72 7.52 3.53 3.16
C VAL A 72 8.14 2.44 2.30
N PRO A 73 9.31 2.68 1.67
CA PRO A 73 10.03 1.61 1.00
C PRO A 73 10.48 0.57 2.02
N VAL A 74 10.25 -0.70 1.74
CA VAL A 74 10.52 -1.79 2.67
C VAL A 74 11.26 -2.93 1.97
N ARG A 75 11.91 -3.77 2.79
CA ARG A 75 12.52 -5.02 2.36
C ARG A 75 11.96 -6.13 3.22
N THR A 76 11.92 -7.35 2.68
CA THR A 76 11.53 -8.49 3.50
C THR A 76 12.63 -8.78 4.52
N SER A 77 12.24 -9.38 5.65
CA SER A 77 13.22 -9.81 6.65
C SER A 77 14.23 -10.80 6.07
N ALA A 78 13.78 -11.64 5.14
CA ALA A 78 14.66 -12.60 4.48
C ALA A 78 15.75 -11.91 3.64
N GLU A 79 15.38 -10.88 2.87
CA GLU A 79 16.33 -10.09 2.11
C GLU A 79 17.37 -9.43 3.01
N VAL A 80 16.93 -8.82 4.11
CA VAL A 80 17.81 -8.13 5.04
C VAL A 80 18.76 -9.13 5.72
N ARG A 81 18.24 -10.29 6.11
CA ARG A 81 19.06 -11.34 6.70
C ARG A 81 20.19 -11.78 5.76
N GLU A 82 19.86 -11.94 4.47
CA GLU A 82 20.84 -12.31 3.45
C GLU A 82 21.87 -11.20 3.24
N MET A 83 21.43 -9.95 3.18
CA MET A 83 22.32 -8.80 3.05
C MET A 83 23.27 -8.69 4.24
N MET A 84 22.77 -8.89 5.45
CA MET A 84 23.57 -8.79 6.68
C MET A 84 24.54 -9.96 6.84
N ALA A 85 24.22 -11.13 6.32
CA ALA A 85 25.10 -12.30 6.41
C ALA A 85 26.50 -12.03 5.86
N LYS A 86 26.61 -11.13 4.89
CA LYS A 86 27.90 -10.76 4.29
C LYS A 86 28.71 -9.83 5.18
N GLN A 87 28.13 -9.29 6.25
CA GLN A 87 28.76 -8.33 7.14
C GLN A 87 29.00 -8.88 8.55
N LEU A 88 28.56 -10.10 8.82
CA LEU A 88 28.68 -10.74 10.12
C LEU A 88 29.88 -11.65 10.23
#